data_f6f22a8e2cd42d2c5a7f3713a2e71bba
#
_entry.id   f6f22a8e2cd42d2c5a7f3713a2e71bba
#
_cell.length_a   1.000
_cell.length_b   1.000
_cell.length_c   1.000
_cell.angle_alpha   90.00
_cell.angle_beta   90.00
_cell.angle_gamma   90.00
#
_symmetry.space_group_name_H-M   'P 1'
#
loop_
_entity.id
_entity.type
_entity.pdbx_description
1 polymer ?
#
loop_
_entity_poly.entity_id
_entity_poly.type
_entity_poly.pdbx_seq_one_letter_code
_entity_poly.pdbx_strand_id
1 'polypeptide(L)'
;MNENRIAFFIIVGVLAFVGVLWYAFENPALNPRLEQETYTIIRKWDLPVDLNEVSGIRWIAEDKIACVQDEEGIIYIFNLNTNLVEKKINFAKAGDYEGLTTIDSTAYVMESNGRLFEIENYLNANFKTNEYQTPFTGRHNIESLTADSLKNRLLFTVKNIDPNSQNYKGIYSEIEIQ
;
A
#
# COMPACT_ATOMS: atom_id res chain seq x y z
N MET A 1 41.80 31.07 -35.56
CA MET A 1 41.21 31.32 -34.21
C MET A 1 41.92 30.29 -33.30
N ASN A 2 42.44 30.74 -32.16
CA ASN A 2 43.27 29.89 -31.29
C ASN A 2 42.38 28.78 -30.64
N GLU A 3 42.85 27.55 -30.61
CA GLU A 3 42.09 26.39 -30.12
C GLU A 3 41.49 26.64 -28.70
N ASN A 4 42.24 27.30 -27.85
CA ASN A 4 41.75 27.69 -26.51
C ASN A 4 40.54 28.63 -26.53
N ARG A 5 40.42 29.49 -27.56
CA ARG A 5 39.27 30.40 -27.71
C ARG A 5 38.04 29.64 -28.19
N ILE A 6 38.21 28.64 -29.06
CA ILE A 6 37.15 27.77 -29.54
C ILE A 6 36.61 26.94 -28.35
N ALA A 7 37.51 26.32 -27.59
CA ALA A 7 37.11 25.55 -26.38
C ALA A 7 36.36 26.41 -25.35
N PHE A 8 36.82 27.64 -25.14
CA PHE A 8 36.15 28.58 -24.24
C PHE A 8 34.71 28.89 -24.68
N PHE A 9 34.49 29.20 -25.96
CA PHE A 9 33.14 29.44 -26.48
C PHE A 9 32.22 28.23 -26.42
N ILE A 10 32.76 27.01 -26.65
CA ILE A 10 32.00 25.77 -26.51
C ILE A 10 31.55 25.58 -25.06
N ILE A 11 32.46 25.75 -24.09
CA ILE A 11 32.14 25.60 -22.66
C ILE A 11 31.08 26.63 -22.24
N VAL A 12 31.23 27.90 -22.62
CA VAL A 12 30.24 28.94 -22.32
C VAL A 12 28.89 28.62 -22.94
N GLY A 13 28.88 28.12 -24.19
CA GLY A 13 27.64 27.71 -24.87
C GLY A 13 26.94 26.56 -24.16
N VAL A 14 27.70 25.54 -23.74
CA VAL A 14 27.14 24.41 -22.98
C VAL A 14 26.58 24.86 -21.64
N LEU A 15 27.31 25.70 -20.89
CA LEU A 15 26.84 26.20 -19.61
C LEU A 15 25.56 27.05 -19.75
N ALA A 16 25.52 27.92 -20.78
CA ALA A 16 24.32 28.72 -21.07
C ALA A 16 23.13 27.82 -21.43
N PHE A 17 23.33 26.79 -22.25
CA PHE A 17 22.29 25.82 -22.62
C PHE A 17 21.76 25.04 -21.40
N VAL A 18 22.67 24.55 -20.54
CA VAL A 18 22.29 23.88 -19.30
C VAL A 18 21.51 24.81 -18.37
N GLY A 19 21.94 26.09 -18.27
CA GLY A 19 21.23 27.10 -17.48
C GLY A 19 19.80 27.37 -18.00
N VAL A 20 19.63 27.43 -19.33
CA VAL A 20 18.31 27.59 -19.95
C VAL A 20 17.43 26.37 -19.71
N LEU A 21 17.97 25.16 -19.84
CA LEU A 21 17.24 23.94 -19.55
C LEU A 21 16.82 23.88 -18.07
N TRP A 22 17.73 24.21 -17.16
CA TRP A 22 17.44 24.25 -15.73
C TRP A 22 16.34 25.27 -15.40
N TYR A 23 16.44 26.49 -15.95
CA TYR A 23 15.44 27.53 -15.81
C TYR A 23 14.06 27.08 -16.36
N ALA A 24 14.05 26.46 -17.54
CA ALA A 24 12.80 25.96 -18.14
C ALA A 24 12.17 24.81 -17.31
N PHE A 25 13.00 24.00 -16.68
CA PHE A 25 12.53 22.89 -15.85
C PHE A 25 11.95 23.37 -14.52
N GLU A 26 12.52 24.41 -13.92
CA GLU A 26 12.06 24.96 -12.64
C GLU A 26 10.98 26.04 -12.77
N ASN A 27 10.74 26.54 -13.98
CA ASN A 27 9.75 27.60 -14.17
C ASN A 27 8.34 26.99 -14.39
N PRO A 28 7.38 27.21 -13.44
CA PRO A 28 6.02 26.69 -13.57
C PRO A 28 5.30 27.13 -14.86
N ALA A 29 5.59 28.35 -15.35
CA ALA A 29 4.99 28.87 -16.58
C ALA A 29 5.45 28.13 -17.84
N LEU A 30 6.63 27.47 -17.82
CA LEU A 30 7.17 26.69 -18.91
C LEU A 30 7.02 25.17 -18.70
N ASN A 31 6.78 24.77 -17.45
CA ASN A 31 6.56 23.38 -17.08
C ASN A 31 5.28 23.25 -16.25
N PRO A 32 4.11 23.15 -16.87
CA PRO A 32 2.83 23.07 -16.17
C PRO A 32 2.68 21.86 -15.23
N ARG A 33 3.62 20.89 -15.29
CA ARG A 33 3.69 19.79 -14.29
C ARG A 33 4.15 20.27 -12.91
N LEU A 34 4.68 21.50 -12.80
CA LEU A 34 5.05 22.14 -11.55
C LEU A 34 3.91 22.96 -10.94
N GLU A 35 2.80 23.18 -11.65
CA GLU A 35 1.55 23.59 -11.02
C GLU A 35 1.07 22.42 -10.14
N GLN A 36 1.58 22.36 -8.93
CA GLN A 36 1.08 21.46 -7.91
C GLN A 36 -0.37 21.86 -7.64
N GLU A 37 -1.31 21.00 -8.02
CA GLU A 37 -2.62 21.03 -7.40
C GLU A 37 -2.41 20.93 -5.89
N THR A 38 -2.59 22.06 -5.20
CA THR A 38 -2.45 22.11 -3.75
C THR A 38 -3.67 21.44 -3.14
N TYR A 39 -3.55 20.14 -2.81
CA TYR A 39 -4.54 19.51 -1.95
C TYR A 39 -4.27 19.89 -0.50
N THR A 40 -5.34 20.06 0.25
CA THR A 40 -5.27 20.37 1.68
C THR A 40 -5.60 19.12 2.47
N ILE A 41 -4.75 18.79 3.44
CA ILE A 41 -5.07 17.77 4.44
C ILE A 41 -6.16 18.33 5.34
N ILE A 42 -7.38 17.81 5.22
CA ILE A 42 -8.54 18.29 5.98
C ILE A 42 -8.49 17.81 7.42
N ARG A 43 -7.98 16.59 7.64
CA ARG A 43 -7.92 15.96 8.97
C ARG A 43 -6.79 14.94 9.04
N LYS A 44 -6.18 14.85 10.21
CA LYS A 44 -5.17 13.86 10.58
C LYS A 44 -5.64 13.15 11.86
N TRP A 45 -5.41 11.86 11.93
CA TRP A 45 -5.57 11.06 13.14
C TRP A 45 -4.20 10.54 13.54
N ASP A 46 -3.82 10.77 14.79
CA ASP A 46 -2.60 10.21 15.34
C ASP A 46 -2.88 8.79 15.83
N LEU A 47 -2.16 7.83 15.29
CA LEU A 47 -2.32 6.43 15.63
C LEU A 47 -1.55 6.11 16.94
N PRO A 48 -2.05 5.20 17.78
CA PRO A 48 -1.34 4.73 18.96
C PRO A 48 -0.10 3.89 18.54
N VAL A 49 0.79 3.67 19.49
CA VAL A 49 2.05 2.93 19.27
C VAL A 49 1.83 1.52 18.72
N ASP A 50 0.73 0.87 19.10
CA ASP A 50 0.34 -0.46 18.59
C ASP A 50 0.11 -0.49 17.07
N LEU A 51 -0.10 0.66 16.45
CA LEU A 51 -0.34 0.84 15.02
C LEU A 51 0.77 1.65 14.33
N ASN A 52 1.99 1.61 14.86
CA ASN A 52 3.13 2.36 14.33
C ASN A 52 3.51 1.90 12.91
N GLU A 53 3.37 0.61 12.60
CA GLU A 53 3.72 -0.01 11.32
C GLU A 53 2.48 -0.56 10.61
N VAL A 54 1.42 0.29 10.52
CA VAL A 54 0.18 -0.07 9.82
C VAL A 54 0.47 -0.40 8.35
N SER A 55 0.18 -1.64 7.97
CA SER A 55 0.34 -2.18 6.62
C SER A 55 -0.99 -2.32 5.88
N GLY A 56 -2.11 -2.52 6.58
CA GLY A 56 -3.42 -2.64 5.98
C GLY A 56 -4.50 -1.83 6.71
N ILE A 57 -5.36 -1.14 5.94
CA ILE A 57 -6.47 -0.34 6.46
C ILE A 57 -7.74 -0.67 5.67
N ARG A 58 -8.84 -0.91 6.40
CA ARG A 58 -10.16 -1.08 5.82
C ARG A 58 -11.20 -0.25 6.57
N TRP A 59 -11.94 0.60 5.88
CA TRP A 59 -13.12 1.25 6.43
C TRP A 59 -14.24 0.21 6.64
N ILE A 60 -14.84 0.20 7.85
CA ILE A 60 -15.83 -0.82 8.23
C ILE A 60 -17.15 -0.22 8.71
N ALA A 61 -17.15 1.00 9.20
CA ALA A 61 -18.34 1.72 9.65
C ALA A 61 -18.06 3.23 9.62
N GLU A 62 -19.08 4.07 9.87
CA GLU A 62 -19.02 5.52 9.74
C GLU A 62 -17.76 6.17 10.33
N ASP A 63 -17.39 5.75 11.54
CA ASP A 63 -16.24 6.31 12.26
C ASP A 63 -15.22 5.23 12.66
N LYS A 64 -15.22 4.08 11.98
CA LYS A 64 -14.35 2.96 12.34
C LYS A 64 -13.59 2.40 11.17
N ILE A 65 -12.32 2.14 11.42
CA ILE A 65 -11.46 1.40 10.51
C ILE A 65 -10.94 0.13 11.20
N ALA A 66 -10.78 -0.92 10.44
CA ALA A 66 -9.99 -2.08 10.81
C ALA A 66 -8.57 -1.86 10.29
N CYS A 67 -7.57 -2.16 11.11
CA CYS A 67 -6.16 -2.06 10.74
C CYS A 67 -5.44 -3.35 11.09
N VAL A 68 -4.42 -3.67 10.32
CA VAL A 68 -3.35 -4.62 10.68
C VAL A 68 -2.02 -3.88 10.61
N GLN A 69 -1.07 -4.34 11.38
CA GLN A 69 0.33 -3.94 11.28
C GLN A 69 1.14 -5.18 10.86
N ASP A 70 2.35 -4.99 10.37
CA ASP A 70 3.12 -6.02 9.69
C ASP A 70 3.62 -7.16 10.60
N GLU A 71 3.83 -6.94 11.90
CA GLU A 71 4.44 -7.92 12.79
C GLU A 71 3.46 -8.82 13.55
N GLU A 72 2.25 -8.32 13.88
CA GLU A 72 1.35 -8.99 14.79
C GLU A 72 0.08 -9.51 14.10
N GLY A 73 -0.32 -10.76 14.38
CA GLY A 73 -1.56 -11.35 13.90
C GLY A 73 -2.80 -10.80 14.60
N ILE A 74 -2.95 -9.46 14.60
CA ILE A 74 -4.03 -8.74 15.29
C ILE A 74 -4.74 -7.81 14.32
N ILE A 75 -6.08 -7.90 14.27
CA ILE A 75 -6.90 -6.85 13.68
C ILE A 75 -7.27 -5.86 14.77
N TYR A 76 -6.93 -4.60 14.56
CA TYR A 76 -7.26 -3.48 15.44
C TYR A 76 -8.47 -2.73 14.91
N ILE A 77 -9.49 -2.54 15.74
CA ILE A 77 -10.62 -1.67 15.41
C ILE A 77 -10.36 -0.30 16.02
N PHE A 78 -10.05 0.66 15.16
CA PHE A 78 -9.73 2.03 15.54
C PHE A 78 -10.93 2.95 15.28
N ASN A 79 -11.30 3.74 16.27
CA ASN A 79 -12.38 4.69 16.18
C ASN A 79 -11.85 6.09 15.86
N LEU A 80 -12.25 6.63 14.72
CA LEU A 80 -11.84 7.93 14.21
C LEU A 80 -12.37 9.14 15.01
N ASN A 81 -13.45 8.96 15.78
CA ASN A 81 -13.99 10.03 16.63
C ASN A 81 -13.29 10.12 17.97
N THR A 82 -13.02 8.97 18.59
CA THR A 82 -12.40 8.92 19.92
C THR A 82 -10.87 8.87 19.84
N ASN A 83 -10.32 8.56 18.68
CA ASN A 83 -8.88 8.36 18.45
C ASN A 83 -8.30 7.20 19.27
N LEU A 84 -9.10 6.15 19.50
CA LEU A 84 -8.74 5.01 20.33
C LEU A 84 -8.94 3.67 19.59
N VAL A 85 -8.12 2.69 19.94
CA VAL A 85 -8.37 1.28 19.60
C VAL A 85 -9.46 0.76 20.54
N GLU A 86 -10.62 0.42 19.98
CA GLU A 86 -11.76 -0.12 20.75
C GLU A 86 -11.68 -1.64 20.92
N LYS A 87 -11.04 -2.32 19.98
CA LYS A 87 -10.99 -3.78 20.00
C LYS A 87 -9.71 -4.28 19.33
N LYS A 88 -9.15 -5.36 19.91
CA LYS A 88 -8.05 -6.15 19.34
C LYS A 88 -8.56 -7.58 19.10
N ILE A 89 -8.33 -8.11 17.91
CA ILE A 89 -8.79 -9.44 17.48
C ILE A 89 -7.55 -10.24 17.13
N ASN A 90 -7.08 -11.07 18.04
CA ASN A 90 -5.94 -11.96 17.83
C ASN A 90 -6.35 -13.12 16.93
N PHE A 91 -6.04 -13.05 15.65
CA PHE A 91 -6.41 -14.09 14.68
C PHE A 91 -5.28 -15.08 14.40
N ALA A 92 -4.02 -14.68 14.60
CA ALA A 92 -2.85 -15.50 14.31
C ALA A 92 -1.64 -15.14 15.22
N LYS A 93 -0.51 -15.78 15.01
CA LYS A 93 0.78 -15.47 15.65
C LYS A 93 1.45 -14.31 14.93
N ALA A 94 2.66 -13.95 15.38
CA ALA A 94 3.52 -13.01 14.65
C ALA A 94 3.80 -13.48 13.22
N GLY A 95 3.78 -12.55 12.27
CA GLY A 95 3.94 -12.79 10.83
C GLY A 95 4.35 -11.51 10.12
N ASP A 96 4.22 -11.46 8.80
CA ASP A 96 4.52 -10.33 7.93
C ASP A 96 3.24 -9.99 7.14
N TYR A 97 2.33 -9.27 7.83
CA TYR A 97 0.95 -9.02 7.36
C TYR A 97 0.89 -7.75 6.53
N GLU A 98 0.49 -7.84 5.26
CA GLU A 98 0.61 -6.76 4.27
C GLU A 98 -0.72 -6.29 3.67
N GLY A 99 -1.81 -6.93 4.03
CA GLY A 99 -3.09 -6.53 3.48
C GLY A 99 -4.28 -6.99 4.30
N LEU A 100 -5.28 -6.13 4.38
CA LEU A 100 -6.54 -6.39 5.07
C LEU A 100 -7.70 -5.95 4.18
N THR A 101 -8.71 -6.80 4.06
CA THR A 101 -9.99 -6.44 3.47
C THR A 101 -11.14 -7.16 4.16
N THR A 102 -12.38 -6.79 3.82
CA THR A 102 -13.56 -7.45 4.36
C THR A 102 -14.60 -7.70 3.28
N ILE A 103 -15.31 -8.82 3.38
CA ILE A 103 -16.54 -9.11 2.67
C ILE A 103 -17.57 -9.47 3.74
N ASP A 104 -18.66 -8.73 3.80
CA ASP A 104 -19.70 -8.86 4.82
C ASP A 104 -19.13 -8.90 6.25
N SER A 105 -19.32 -9.99 6.98
CA SER A 105 -18.84 -10.19 8.36
C SER A 105 -17.47 -10.86 8.44
N THR A 106 -16.85 -11.18 7.32
CA THR A 106 -15.57 -11.90 7.24
C THR A 106 -14.45 -10.93 6.90
N ALA A 107 -13.39 -10.97 7.69
CA ALA A 107 -12.13 -10.27 7.38
C ALA A 107 -11.15 -11.23 6.71
N TYR A 108 -10.38 -10.71 5.78
CA TYR A 108 -9.30 -11.41 5.09
C TYR A 108 -8.01 -10.66 5.32
N VAL A 109 -6.99 -11.37 5.77
CA VAL A 109 -5.64 -10.82 5.98
C VAL A 109 -4.64 -11.65 5.19
N MET A 110 -3.72 -10.98 4.51
CA MET A 110 -2.69 -11.61 3.68
C MET A 110 -1.31 -11.34 4.25
N GLU A 111 -0.51 -12.40 4.40
CA GLU A 111 0.93 -12.27 4.63
C GLU A 111 1.72 -12.15 3.31
N SER A 112 2.88 -11.53 3.38
CA SER A 112 3.81 -11.37 2.26
C SER A 112 4.20 -12.68 1.57
N ASN A 113 4.21 -13.79 2.34
CA ASN A 113 4.56 -15.14 1.87
C ASN A 113 3.41 -15.89 1.18
N GLY A 114 2.24 -15.24 1.04
CA GLY A 114 1.07 -15.84 0.38
C GLY A 114 0.14 -16.63 1.30
N ARG A 115 0.33 -16.61 2.63
CA ARG A 115 -0.68 -17.14 3.54
C ARG A 115 -1.85 -16.17 3.65
N LEU A 116 -3.04 -16.69 3.47
CA LEU A 116 -4.30 -15.96 3.61
C LEU A 116 -5.03 -16.47 4.86
N PHE A 117 -5.44 -15.54 5.68
CA PHE A 117 -6.30 -15.77 6.84
C PHE A 117 -7.71 -15.28 6.53
N GLU A 118 -8.68 -16.15 6.75
CA GLU A 118 -10.10 -15.84 6.70
C GLU A 118 -10.63 -15.84 8.13
N ILE A 119 -11.14 -14.71 8.59
CA ILE A 119 -11.62 -14.53 9.95
C ILE A 119 -13.12 -14.30 9.91
N GLU A 120 -13.88 -15.38 10.02
CA GLU A 120 -15.35 -15.38 10.01
C GLU A 120 -15.90 -14.69 11.27
N ASN A 121 -16.87 -13.81 11.08
CA ASN A 121 -17.51 -13.05 12.16
C ASN A 121 -16.50 -12.30 13.06
N TYR A 122 -15.46 -11.70 12.44
CA TYR A 122 -14.30 -11.13 13.13
C TYR A 122 -14.65 -10.09 14.22
N LEU A 123 -15.81 -9.44 14.13
CA LEU A 123 -16.28 -8.51 15.17
C LEU A 123 -16.95 -9.20 16.36
N ASN A 124 -17.23 -10.50 16.29
CA ASN A 124 -17.85 -11.25 17.38
C ASN A 124 -16.80 -11.82 18.35
N ALA A 125 -17.23 -12.18 19.55
CA ALA A 125 -16.34 -12.82 20.54
C ALA A 125 -15.93 -14.25 20.10
N ASN A 126 -16.79 -14.94 19.35
CA ASN A 126 -16.60 -16.31 18.88
C ASN A 126 -16.30 -16.33 17.37
N PHE A 127 -15.35 -15.50 16.92
CA PHE A 127 -14.86 -15.56 15.56
C PHE A 127 -14.10 -16.87 15.30
N LYS A 128 -14.05 -17.29 14.04
CA LYS A 128 -13.31 -18.46 13.61
C LYS A 128 -12.26 -18.04 12.58
N THR A 129 -11.03 -18.53 12.74
CA THR A 129 -9.96 -18.30 11.76
C THR A 129 -9.68 -19.57 10.98
N ASN A 130 -9.68 -19.45 9.66
CA ASN A 130 -9.18 -20.44 8.72
C ASN A 130 -7.90 -19.89 8.06
N GLU A 131 -6.94 -20.78 7.79
CA GLU A 131 -5.66 -20.42 7.15
C GLU A 131 -5.54 -21.17 5.83
N TYR A 132 -5.14 -20.47 4.77
CA TYR A 132 -4.94 -21.02 3.43
C TYR A 132 -3.58 -20.65 2.91
N GLN A 133 -2.90 -21.55 2.22
CA GLN A 133 -1.69 -21.25 1.47
C GLN A 133 -2.05 -21.05 0.00
N THR A 134 -1.86 -19.85 -0.50
CA THR A 134 -1.96 -19.57 -1.94
C THR A 134 -0.73 -20.14 -2.67
N PRO A 135 -0.73 -20.22 -4.01
CA PRO A 135 0.46 -20.59 -4.79
C PRO A 135 1.63 -19.61 -4.64
N PHE A 136 1.42 -18.47 -4.00
CA PHE A 136 2.46 -17.46 -3.77
C PHE A 136 3.33 -17.81 -2.56
N THR A 137 4.54 -17.32 -2.57
CA THR A 137 5.56 -17.54 -1.54
C THR A 137 6.27 -16.24 -1.21
N GLY A 138 7.12 -16.21 -0.19
CA GLY A 138 7.91 -15.03 0.17
C GLY A 138 8.78 -14.44 -0.96
N ARG A 139 9.01 -15.18 -2.05
CA ARG A 139 9.70 -14.64 -3.23
C ARG A 139 8.86 -13.61 -4.00
N HIS A 140 7.55 -13.73 -3.93
CA HIS A 140 6.61 -12.83 -4.60
C HIS A 140 6.43 -11.54 -3.80
N ASN A 141 6.50 -11.63 -2.49
CA ASN A 141 6.33 -10.53 -1.55
C ASN A 141 5.01 -9.77 -1.82
N ILE A 142 3.90 -10.34 -1.36
CA ILE A 142 2.57 -9.75 -1.53
C ILE A 142 2.47 -8.51 -0.65
N GLU A 143 1.99 -7.39 -1.20
CA GLU A 143 1.99 -6.09 -0.53
C GLU A 143 0.61 -5.43 -0.49
N SER A 144 -0.40 -6.03 -1.09
CA SER A 144 -1.74 -5.48 -0.98
C SER A 144 -2.82 -6.50 -1.22
N LEU A 145 -3.96 -6.27 -0.58
CA LEU A 145 -5.16 -7.07 -0.68
C LEU A 145 -6.38 -6.17 -0.75
N THR A 146 -7.32 -6.48 -1.64
CA THR A 146 -8.64 -5.86 -1.68
C THR A 146 -9.71 -6.85 -2.08
N ALA A 147 -10.97 -6.52 -1.77
CA ALA A 147 -12.12 -7.32 -2.15
C ALA A 147 -12.87 -6.70 -3.33
N ASP A 148 -13.16 -7.50 -4.35
CA ASP A 148 -14.18 -7.24 -5.34
C ASP A 148 -15.49 -7.92 -4.88
N SER A 149 -16.24 -7.23 -4.03
CA SER A 149 -17.47 -7.77 -3.44
C SER A 149 -18.58 -8.05 -4.46
N LEU A 150 -18.55 -7.41 -5.63
CA LEU A 150 -19.51 -7.68 -6.70
C LEU A 150 -19.32 -9.05 -7.33
N LYS A 151 -18.08 -9.52 -7.37
CA LYS A 151 -17.71 -10.83 -7.93
C LYS A 151 -17.32 -11.85 -6.87
N ASN A 152 -17.46 -11.49 -5.59
CA ASN A 152 -17.13 -12.33 -4.45
C ASN A 152 -15.72 -12.92 -4.55
N ARG A 153 -14.71 -12.09 -4.81
CA ARG A 153 -13.32 -12.49 -4.98
C ARG A 153 -12.34 -11.54 -4.31
N LEU A 154 -11.18 -12.06 -3.98
CA LEU A 154 -10.05 -11.28 -3.49
C LEU A 154 -9.11 -10.92 -4.65
N LEU A 155 -8.56 -9.73 -4.61
CA LEU A 155 -7.54 -9.25 -5.53
C LEU A 155 -6.31 -8.85 -4.72
N PHE A 156 -5.13 -9.22 -5.19
CA PHE A 156 -3.87 -8.87 -4.53
C PHE A 156 -2.75 -8.63 -5.54
N THR A 157 -1.70 -8.00 -5.12
CA THR A 157 -0.53 -7.71 -5.96
C THR A 157 0.77 -8.00 -5.22
N VAL A 158 1.81 -8.24 -5.99
CA VAL A 158 3.16 -8.52 -5.50
C VAL A 158 4.06 -7.30 -5.64
N LYS A 159 5.00 -7.11 -4.71
CA LYS A 159 6.03 -6.08 -4.76
C LYS A 159 7.11 -6.42 -5.79
N ASN A 160 7.56 -7.65 -5.75
CA ASN A 160 8.60 -8.14 -6.64
C ASN A 160 8.00 -8.58 -7.98
N ILE A 161 8.86 -8.78 -8.98
CA ILE A 161 8.47 -9.39 -10.24
C ILE A 161 8.05 -10.82 -9.95
N ASP A 162 6.93 -11.27 -10.53
CA ASP A 162 6.52 -12.65 -10.46
C ASP A 162 7.66 -13.55 -11.00
N PRO A 163 8.22 -14.47 -10.19
CA PRO A 163 9.31 -15.33 -10.65
C PRO A 163 8.94 -16.23 -11.83
N ASN A 164 7.65 -16.45 -12.07
CA ASN A 164 7.13 -17.29 -13.15
C ASN A 164 6.78 -16.50 -14.42
N SER A 165 6.60 -15.18 -14.31
CA SER A 165 6.40 -14.28 -15.46
C SER A 165 7.57 -13.32 -15.55
N GLN A 166 8.44 -13.48 -16.52
CA GLN A 166 9.69 -12.71 -16.64
C GLN A 166 9.51 -11.18 -16.79
N ASN A 167 8.30 -10.63 -16.82
CA ASN A 167 8.12 -9.30 -17.34
C ASN A 167 7.37 -8.28 -16.47
N TYR A 168 6.37 -8.61 -15.66
CA TYR A 168 5.57 -7.57 -15.00
C TYR A 168 4.89 -8.01 -13.71
N LYS A 169 4.70 -7.06 -12.80
CA LYS A 169 3.79 -7.17 -11.68
C LYS A 169 2.37 -7.27 -12.22
N GLY A 170 1.57 -8.18 -11.68
CA GLY A 170 0.17 -8.38 -12.02
C GLY A 170 -0.76 -8.09 -10.85
N ILE A 171 -2.04 -7.95 -11.15
CA ILE A 171 -3.12 -8.10 -10.18
C ILE A 171 -3.62 -9.52 -10.32
N TYR A 172 -3.63 -10.25 -9.21
CA TYR A 172 -4.00 -11.66 -9.17
C TYR A 172 -5.35 -11.82 -8.48
N SER A 173 -6.13 -12.77 -8.95
CA SER A 173 -7.37 -13.20 -8.34
C SER A 173 -7.41 -14.72 -8.39
N GLU A 174 -7.13 -15.36 -7.27
CA GLU A 174 -7.08 -16.84 -7.21
C GLU A 174 -8.14 -17.46 -6.31
N ILE A 175 -8.88 -16.66 -5.56
CA ILE A 175 -9.80 -17.16 -4.57
C ILE A 175 -11.19 -16.71 -4.93
N GLU A 176 -11.97 -17.63 -5.51
CA GLU A 176 -13.41 -17.53 -5.49
C GLU A 176 -13.87 -18.00 -4.10
N ILE A 177 -14.39 -17.07 -3.33
CA ILE A 177 -15.00 -17.37 -2.03
C ILE A 177 -16.37 -18.00 -2.35
N GLN A 178 -16.48 -19.30 -2.10
CA GLN A 178 -17.71 -20.05 -2.31
C GLN A 178 -18.67 -19.90 -1.14
#